data_e3b87d2bf4ddcaa7ceb1cf8e7927ae4c
#
_entry.id   e3b87d2bf4ddcaa7ceb1cf8e7927ae4c
#
_cell.length_a   1.000
_cell.length_b   1.000
_cell.length_c   1.000
_cell.angle_alpha   90.00
_cell.angle_beta   90.00
_cell.angle_gamma   90.00
#
_symmetry.space_group_name_H-M   'P 1'
#
loop_
_entity.id
_entity.type
_entity.pdbx_description
1 polymer ?
#
loop_
_entity_poly.entity_id
_entity_poly.type
_entity_poly.pdbx_seq_one_letter_code
_entity_poly.pdbx_strand_id
1 'polypeptide(L)'
;MKQGWRVALRCIFRAAITGSLSLSGICVDAAEREPKRVLLLHSFGPTFKPWSEYAKSIRVELERRSPWPLDITEQSLIAARFADDNLEAPFAEYVRSLFLNHPLDLIVSVGAPAAQFVQRHRGQIFSTTPMIFTAVEQRRVQFTTLTENDSVVAVKHDLPAVIENILRVLPNTKTVTVVNGTSYTVDQIVQ
;
A
#
# COMPACT_ATOMS: atom_id res chain seq x y z
N MET A 1 88.70 -34.65 -24.25
CA MET A 1 87.92 -35.19 -23.15
C MET A 1 87.54 -34.05 -22.22
N LYS A 2 86.57 -33.20 -22.57
CA LYS A 2 85.98 -32.13 -21.76
C LYS A 2 84.84 -31.58 -22.55
N GLN A 3 83.65 -32.17 -22.53
CA GLN A 3 82.41 -31.57 -22.96
C GLN A 3 81.30 -32.47 -22.48
N GLY A 4 80.66 -32.14 -21.43
CA GLY A 4 79.56 -32.93 -20.93
C GLY A 4 78.83 -32.34 -19.75
N TRP A 5 79.17 -31.14 -19.28
CA TRP A 5 78.56 -30.62 -18.04
C TRP A 5 77.92 -29.24 -18.14
N ARG A 6 77.55 -28.83 -19.31
CA ARG A 6 76.89 -27.52 -19.50
C ARG A 6 75.46 -27.57 -19.97
N VAL A 7 74.84 -28.73 -20.09
CA VAL A 7 73.47 -28.88 -20.57
C VAL A 7 72.47 -29.16 -19.44
N ALA A 8 72.97 -29.60 -18.27
CA ALA A 8 72.08 -30.00 -17.17
C ALA A 8 71.57 -28.84 -16.24
N LEU A 9 72.03 -27.60 -16.48
CA LEU A 9 71.70 -26.48 -15.58
C LEU A 9 70.74 -25.43 -16.18
N ARG A 10 70.11 -25.74 -17.30
CA ARG A 10 69.20 -24.82 -17.96
C ARG A 10 67.71 -25.26 -17.98
N CYS A 11 67.40 -26.40 -17.39
CA CYS A 11 66.04 -26.91 -17.36
C CYS A 11 65.28 -26.77 -16.00
N ILE A 12 65.93 -26.17 -14.98
CA ILE A 12 65.29 -26.10 -13.63
C ILE A 12 64.69 -24.72 -13.28
N PHE A 13 64.77 -23.75 -14.20
CA PHE A 13 64.28 -22.38 -13.87
C PHE A 13 63.05 -21.90 -14.72
N ARG A 14 62.24 -22.83 -15.21
CA ARG A 14 61.04 -22.47 -15.96
C ARG A 14 59.73 -23.15 -15.51
N ALA A 15 59.69 -23.60 -14.29
CA ALA A 15 58.46 -24.18 -13.73
C ALA A 15 58.17 -23.54 -12.37
N ALA A 16 57.58 -22.36 -12.35
CA ALA A 16 56.81 -21.82 -11.22
C ALA A 16 56.47 -20.36 -11.48
N ILE A 17 55.40 -20.06 -12.15
CA ILE A 17 54.49 -18.90 -11.93
C ILE A 17 53.32 -19.11 -12.91
N THR A 18 52.52 -20.15 -12.67
CA THR A 18 51.11 -20.15 -13.02
C THR A 18 50.35 -19.96 -11.71
N GLY A 19 50.41 -18.73 -11.22
CA GLY A 19 49.53 -18.31 -10.13
C GLY A 19 48.10 -18.34 -10.61
N SER A 20 47.39 -19.37 -10.20
CA SER A 20 45.92 -19.44 -10.34
C SER A 20 45.30 -18.25 -9.59
N LEU A 21 44.92 -17.19 -10.33
CA LEU A 21 43.95 -16.23 -9.84
C LEU A 21 42.63 -16.98 -9.74
N SER A 22 42.39 -17.62 -8.61
CA SER A 22 41.03 -18.00 -8.20
C SER A 22 40.29 -16.71 -7.97
N LEU A 23 39.55 -16.21 -8.98
CA LEU A 23 38.45 -15.29 -8.76
C LEU A 23 37.42 -16.06 -7.93
N SER A 24 37.54 -15.95 -6.61
CA SER A 24 36.46 -16.24 -5.70
C SER A 24 35.35 -15.23 -6.03
N GLY A 25 34.43 -15.63 -6.91
CA GLY A 25 33.19 -14.88 -7.10
C GLY A 25 32.55 -14.78 -5.74
N ILE A 26 32.58 -13.59 -5.15
CA ILE A 26 31.73 -13.25 -4.03
C ILE A 26 30.32 -13.28 -4.65
N CYS A 27 29.66 -14.46 -4.58
CA CYS A 27 28.21 -14.48 -4.64
C CYS A 27 27.76 -13.62 -3.45
N VAL A 28 27.49 -12.35 -3.70
CA VAL A 28 26.66 -11.55 -2.82
C VAL A 28 25.32 -12.26 -2.89
N ASP A 29 25.10 -13.16 -1.94
CA ASP A 29 23.80 -13.70 -1.64
C ASP A 29 22.95 -12.45 -1.33
N ALA A 30 22.21 -12.02 -2.33
CA ALA A 30 21.17 -11.00 -2.14
C ALA A 30 20.14 -11.71 -1.26
N ALA A 31 20.34 -11.61 0.06
CA ALA A 31 19.38 -12.13 1.02
C ALA A 31 18.00 -11.67 0.54
N GLU A 32 17.23 -12.62 0.03
CA GLU A 32 15.90 -12.38 -0.52
C GLU A 32 15.09 -11.76 0.61
N ARG A 33 14.87 -10.44 0.50
CA ARG A 33 14.18 -9.70 1.56
C ARG A 33 12.79 -10.27 1.70
N GLU A 34 12.41 -10.66 2.90
CA GLU A 34 11.07 -11.15 3.18
C GLU A 34 10.03 -10.13 2.69
N PRO A 35 9.03 -10.57 1.88
CA PRO A 35 8.01 -9.68 1.37
C PRO A 35 7.22 -9.02 2.50
N LYS A 36 6.93 -7.72 2.34
CA LYS A 36 6.08 -6.98 3.25
C LYS A 36 4.62 -7.22 2.91
N ARG A 37 3.83 -7.63 3.92
CA ARG A 37 2.41 -7.96 3.77
C ARG A 37 1.57 -6.69 3.90
N VAL A 38 0.86 -6.37 2.84
CA VAL A 38 0.01 -5.18 2.75
C VAL A 38 -1.44 -5.60 2.54
N LEU A 39 -2.33 -5.13 3.40
CA LEU A 39 -3.77 -5.23 3.17
C LEU A 39 -4.28 -3.97 2.49
N LEU A 40 -4.80 -4.10 1.27
CA LEU A 40 -5.55 -3.05 0.58
C LEU A 40 -7.05 -3.31 0.79
N LEU A 41 -7.68 -2.50 1.63
CA LEU A 41 -9.09 -2.68 2.01
C LEU A 41 -9.99 -1.71 1.26
N HIS A 42 -10.86 -2.26 0.41
CA HIS A 42 -11.83 -1.49 -0.36
C HIS A 42 -13.14 -1.29 0.39
N SER A 43 -13.69 -0.08 0.33
CA SER A 43 -15.03 0.21 0.87
C SER A 43 -16.16 -0.44 0.07
N PHE A 44 -16.05 -0.45 -1.27
CA PHE A 44 -17.16 -0.79 -2.17
C PHE A 44 -16.84 -1.90 -3.16
N GLY A 45 -15.64 -2.49 -3.06
CA GLY A 45 -15.16 -3.53 -3.96
C GLY A 45 -14.15 -3.04 -5.01
N PRO A 46 -13.42 -3.98 -5.63
CA PRO A 46 -12.27 -3.66 -6.48
C PRO A 46 -12.63 -3.08 -7.85
N THR A 47 -13.91 -3.06 -8.21
CA THR A 47 -14.40 -2.56 -9.52
C THR A 47 -15.26 -1.30 -9.40
N PHE A 48 -15.53 -0.82 -8.18
CA PHE A 48 -16.43 0.31 -7.96
C PHE A 48 -15.69 1.65 -8.14
N LYS A 49 -16.04 2.38 -9.19
CA LYS A 49 -15.43 3.69 -9.51
C LYS A 49 -16.00 4.81 -8.64
N PRO A 50 -15.20 5.83 -8.32
CA PRO A 50 -13.80 6.05 -8.67
C PRO A 50 -12.78 5.34 -7.76
N TRP A 51 -13.21 4.70 -6.67
CA TRP A 51 -12.32 4.12 -5.64
C TRP A 51 -11.42 3.03 -6.19
N SER A 52 -11.88 2.26 -7.17
CA SER A 52 -11.05 1.25 -7.86
C SER A 52 -9.86 1.86 -8.60
N GLU A 53 -10.01 3.05 -9.18
CA GLU A 53 -8.91 3.74 -9.86
C GLU A 53 -7.87 4.28 -8.85
N TYR A 54 -8.33 4.77 -7.70
CA TYR A 54 -7.43 5.15 -6.61
C TYR A 54 -6.64 3.95 -6.10
N ALA A 55 -7.33 2.85 -5.79
CA ALA A 55 -6.70 1.61 -5.31
C ALA A 55 -5.65 1.08 -6.30
N LYS A 56 -5.97 1.05 -7.59
CA LYS A 56 -5.04 0.65 -8.65
C LYS A 56 -3.80 1.54 -8.67
N SER A 57 -3.98 2.87 -8.61
CA SER A 57 -2.87 3.82 -8.61
C SER A 57 -2.00 3.67 -7.37
N ILE A 58 -2.62 3.46 -6.20
CA ILE A 58 -1.92 3.22 -4.93
C ILE A 58 -1.09 1.95 -5.01
N ARG A 59 -1.66 0.84 -5.50
CA ARG A 59 -0.94 -0.42 -5.69
C ARG A 59 0.31 -0.22 -6.56
N VAL A 60 0.14 0.37 -7.74
CA VAL A 60 1.25 0.60 -8.68
C VAL A 60 2.36 1.45 -8.05
N GLU A 61 1.99 2.50 -7.30
CA GLU A 61 2.98 3.35 -6.65
C GLU A 61 3.66 2.66 -5.46
N LEU A 62 2.95 1.85 -4.69
CA LEU A 62 3.53 1.04 -3.63
C LEU A 62 4.56 0.06 -4.19
N GLU A 63 4.20 -0.72 -5.22
CA GLU A 63 5.09 -1.68 -5.86
C GLU A 63 6.31 -0.99 -6.48
N ARG A 64 6.12 0.16 -7.10
CA ARG A 64 7.19 0.92 -7.76
C ARG A 64 8.19 1.55 -6.77
N ARG A 65 7.71 2.01 -5.60
CA ARG A 65 8.54 2.77 -4.64
C ARG A 65 9.04 1.95 -3.47
N SER A 66 8.46 0.79 -3.24
CA SER A 66 8.88 -0.05 -2.12
C SER A 66 10.32 -0.55 -2.33
N PRO A 67 11.18 -0.45 -1.32
CA PRO A 67 12.49 -1.07 -1.34
C PRO A 67 12.45 -2.57 -1.00
N TRP A 68 11.26 -3.10 -0.67
CA TRP A 68 11.00 -4.51 -0.38
C TRP A 68 10.03 -5.10 -1.38
N PRO A 69 10.10 -6.40 -1.66
CA PRO A 69 8.99 -7.11 -2.30
C PRO A 69 7.71 -6.91 -1.49
N LEU A 70 6.58 -6.79 -2.17
CA LEU A 70 5.28 -6.64 -1.51
C LEU A 70 4.40 -7.85 -1.79
N ASP A 71 3.75 -8.36 -0.74
CA ASP A 71 2.63 -9.30 -0.81
C ASP A 71 1.35 -8.51 -0.51
N ILE A 72 0.66 -8.09 -1.58
CA ILE A 72 -0.54 -7.25 -1.47
C ILE A 72 -1.78 -8.12 -1.56
N THR A 73 -2.48 -8.25 -0.43
CA THR A 73 -3.78 -8.88 -0.34
C THR A 73 -4.87 -7.81 -0.43
N GLU A 74 -5.86 -8.02 -1.31
CA GLU A 74 -7.02 -7.12 -1.42
C GLU A 74 -8.26 -7.75 -0.81
N GLN A 75 -8.95 -6.99 0.04
CA GLN A 75 -10.23 -7.36 0.64
C GLN A 75 -11.25 -6.24 0.43
N SER A 76 -12.53 -6.59 0.47
CA SER A 76 -13.61 -5.64 0.22
C SER A 76 -14.65 -5.69 1.31
N LEU A 77 -14.96 -4.53 1.88
CA LEU A 77 -16.03 -4.35 2.85
C LEU A 77 -17.37 -4.23 2.11
N ILE A 78 -17.85 -5.34 1.55
CA ILE A 78 -19.07 -5.38 0.72
C ILE A 78 -20.30 -4.89 1.49
N ALA A 79 -20.34 -5.07 2.81
CA ALA A 79 -21.40 -4.56 3.69
C ALA A 79 -21.71 -3.07 3.46
N ALA A 80 -20.70 -2.25 3.18
CA ALA A 80 -20.88 -0.82 2.89
C ALA A 80 -21.76 -0.53 1.65
N ARG A 81 -21.92 -1.49 0.74
CA ARG A 81 -22.81 -1.36 -0.43
C ARG A 81 -24.28 -1.59 -0.10
N PHE A 82 -24.54 -2.34 0.95
CA PHE A 82 -25.89 -2.77 1.33
C PHE A 82 -26.39 -2.04 2.58
N ALA A 83 -25.57 -1.17 3.19
CA ALA A 83 -25.87 -0.50 4.46
C ALA A 83 -26.30 -1.49 5.55
N ASP A 84 -25.68 -2.66 5.61
CA ASP A 84 -25.99 -3.74 6.55
C ASP A 84 -24.87 -3.87 7.58
N ASP A 85 -25.11 -3.29 8.76
CA ASP A 85 -24.15 -3.31 9.86
C ASP A 85 -23.94 -4.72 10.46
N ASN A 86 -24.89 -5.66 10.22
CA ASN A 86 -24.78 -7.02 10.72
C ASN A 86 -23.65 -7.82 10.06
N LEU A 87 -23.19 -7.39 8.90
CA LEU A 87 -22.08 -8.05 8.18
C LEU A 87 -20.69 -7.60 8.65
N GLU A 88 -20.61 -6.54 9.46
CA GLU A 88 -19.32 -5.99 9.89
C GLU A 88 -18.57 -6.91 10.85
N ALA A 89 -19.24 -7.43 11.88
CA ALA A 89 -18.61 -8.31 12.86
C ALA A 89 -18.11 -9.65 12.26
N PRO A 90 -18.89 -10.36 11.43
CA PRO A 90 -18.40 -11.54 10.71
C PRO A 90 -17.20 -11.24 9.80
N PHE A 91 -17.21 -10.09 9.14
CA PHE A 91 -16.09 -9.69 8.31
C PHE A 91 -14.84 -9.37 9.13
N ALA A 92 -14.99 -8.73 10.28
CA ALA A 92 -13.90 -8.46 11.21
C ALA A 92 -13.25 -9.77 11.69
N GLU A 93 -14.05 -10.78 12.05
CA GLU A 93 -13.55 -12.08 12.46
C GLU A 93 -12.88 -12.85 11.30
N TYR A 94 -13.42 -12.77 10.10
CA TYR A 94 -12.78 -13.31 8.90
C TYR A 94 -11.40 -12.69 8.67
N VAL A 95 -11.29 -11.36 8.69
CA VAL A 95 -10.03 -10.66 8.49
C VAL A 95 -9.04 -11.00 9.61
N ARG A 96 -9.51 -11.07 10.87
CA ARG A 96 -8.69 -11.48 12.00
C ARG A 96 -8.10 -12.88 11.80
N SER A 97 -8.92 -13.84 11.38
CA SER A 97 -8.49 -15.22 11.16
C SER A 97 -7.50 -15.35 10.00
N LEU A 98 -7.70 -14.57 8.94
CA LEU A 98 -6.82 -14.57 7.76
C LEU A 98 -5.38 -14.13 8.10
N PHE A 99 -5.24 -13.16 8.99
CA PHE A 99 -3.93 -12.58 9.32
C PHE A 99 -3.38 -13.01 10.69
N LEU A 100 -4.05 -13.91 11.40
CA LEU A 100 -3.64 -14.35 12.75
C LEU A 100 -2.19 -14.85 12.80
N ASN A 101 -1.79 -15.67 11.82
CA ASN A 101 -0.45 -16.26 11.73
C ASN A 101 0.45 -15.55 10.70
N HIS A 102 -0.07 -14.52 10.04
CA HIS A 102 0.61 -13.76 9.00
C HIS A 102 0.41 -12.26 9.22
N PRO A 103 1.06 -11.68 10.24
CA PRO A 103 0.83 -10.29 10.62
C PRO A 103 1.10 -9.35 9.44
N LEU A 104 0.29 -8.30 9.35
CA LEU A 104 0.40 -7.28 8.34
C LEU A 104 1.46 -6.25 8.71
N ASP A 105 2.25 -5.82 7.73
CA ASP A 105 3.19 -4.70 7.85
C ASP A 105 2.52 -3.35 7.58
N LEU A 106 1.43 -3.34 6.79
CA LEU A 106 0.71 -2.11 6.44
C LEU A 106 -0.73 -2.41 6.08
N ILE A 107 -1.63 -1.50 6.46
CA ILE A 107 -3.01 -1.46 5.98
C ILE A 107 -3.24 -0.18 5.20
N VAL A 108 -3.81 -0.30 4.01
CA VAL A 108 -4.25 0.83 3.20
C VAL A 108 -5.77 0.74 3.04
N SER A 109 -6.50 1.65 3.66
CA SER A 109 -7.94 1.75 3.51
C SER A 109 -8.32 2.72 2.39
N VAL A 110 -9.26 2.32 1.53
CA VAL A 110 -9.74 3.11 0.40
C VAL A 110 -11.20 3.45 0.58
N GLY A 111 -11.47 4.72 0.88
CA GLY A 111 -12.80 5.25 1.14
C GLY A 111 -13.20 5.25 2.62
N ALA A 112 -14.25 6.00 2.95
CA ALA A 112 -14.67 6.24 4.33
C ALA A 112 -15.14 4.97 5.08
N PRO A 113 -15.96 4.08 4.51
CA PRO A 113 -16.36 2.85 5.21
C PRO A 113 -15.17 1.98 5.63
N ALA A 114 -14.19 1.78 4.73
CA ALA A 114 -12.99 1.02 5.06
C ALA A 114 -12.15 1.72 6.15
N ALA A 115 -12.02 3.04 6.07
CA ALA A 115 -11.32 3.83 7.09
C ALA A 115 -11.97 3.67 8.47
N GLN A 116 -13.29 3.80 8.54
CA GLN A 116 -14.05 3.63 9.78
C GLN A 116 -13.96 2.21 10.32
N PHE A 117 -14.05 1.20 9.45
CA PHE A 117 -13.91 -0.20 9.84
C PHE A 117 -12.56 -0.46 10.52
N VAL A 118 -11.45 -0.09 9.90
CA VAL A 118 -10.12 -0.35 10.48
C VAL A 118 -9.90 0.44 11.77
N GLN A 119 -10.48 1.63 11.91
CA GLN A 119 -10.42 2.41 13.14
C GLN A 119 -11.21 1.75 14.28
N ARG A 120 -12.45 1.29 14.02
CA ARG A 120 -13.26 0.59 15.04
C ARG A 120 -12.65 -0.72 15.52
N HIS A 121 -12.07 -1.49 14.59
CA HIS A 121 -11.52 -2.82 14.89
C HIS A 121 -10.02 -2.83 15.18
N ARG A 122 -9.37 -1.64 15.25
CA ARG A 122 -7.93 -1.52 15.47
C ARG A 122 -7.46 -2.37 16.64
N GLY A 123 -8.06 -2.19 17.82
CA GLY A 123 -7.63 -2.88 19.04
C GLY A 123 -7.75 -4.39 19.01
N GLN A 124 -8.67 -4.92 18.19
CA GLN A 124 -8.97 -6.35 18.11
C GLN A 124 -8.12 -7.07 17.03
N ILE A 125 -7.84 -6.40 15.92
CA ILE A 125 -7.27 -7.05 14.73
C ILE A 125 -5.90 -6.46 14.38
N PHE A 126 -5.72 -5.15 14.52
CA PHE A 126 -4.61 -4.41 13.93
C PHE A 126 -3.87 -3.51 14.93
N SER A 127 -3.75 -3.92 16.18
CA SER A 127 -3.32 -3.07 17.30
C SER A 127 -2.04 -2.27 17.05
N THR A 128 -1.06 -2.85 16.37
CA THR A 128 0.25 -2.24 16.12
C THR A 128 0.54 -1.98 14.65
N THR A 129 -0.34 -2.41 13.74
CA THR A 129 -0.10 -2.29 12.30
C THR A 129 -0.27 -0.83 11.86
N PRO A 130 0.72 -0.23 11.17
CA PRO A 130 0.58 1.09 10.54
C PRO A 130 -0.58 1.14 9.55
N MET A 131 -1.27 2.29 9.46
CA MET A 131 -2.42 2.46 8.58
C MET A 131 -2.28 3.71 7.72
N ILE A 132 -2.66 3.58 6.44
CA ILE A 132 -2.84 4.72 5.54
C ILE A 132 -4.31 4.82 5.16
N PHE A 133 -4.92 5.96 5.49
CA PHE A 133 -6.31 6.27 5.17
C PHE A 133 -6.34 7.08 3.87
N THR A 134 -6.96 6.54 2.82
CA THR A 134 -6.97 7.19 1.49
C THR A 134 -8.37 7.34 0.93
N ALA A 135 -8.54 8.29 0.00
CA ALA A 135 -9.82 8.56 -0.67
C ALA A 135 -10.98 8.74 0.33
N VAL A 136 -10.69 9.32 1.47
CA VAL A 136 -11.61 9.56 2.58
C VAL A 136 -11.80 11.06 2.75
N GLU A 137 -13.03 11.49 2.97
CA GLU A 137 -13.32 12.89 3.30
C GLU A 137 -12.81 13.20 4.72
N GLN A 138 -12.11 14.33 4.87
CA GLN A 138 -11.38 14.68 6.10
C GLN A 138 -12.23 14.57 7.37
N ARG A 139 -13.50 15.01 7.32
CA ARG A 139 -14.42 14.97 8.47
C ARG A 139 -14.82 13.56 8.89
N ARG A 140 -14.58 12.55 8.04
CA ARG A 140 -14.91 11.15 8.32
C ARG A 140 -13.78 10.36 8.96
N VAL A 141 -12.64 10.96 9.15
CA VAL A 141 -11.50 10.36 9.86
C VAL A 141 -11.57 10.75 11.32
N GLN A 142 -11.53 9.78 12.20
CA GLN A 142 -11.42 10.01 13.65
C GLN A 142 -9.96 10.25 14.02
N PHE A 143 -9.52 11.50 13.94
CA PHE A 143 -8.12 11.86 14.19
C PHE A 143 -7.64 11.53 15.60
N THR A 144 -8.53 11.46 16.58
CA THR A 144 -8.21 11.11 17.98
C THR A 144 -7.82 9.65 18.18
N THR A 145 -8.12 8.78 17.22
CA THR A 145 -7.79 7.35 17.27
C THR A 145 -6.54 6.99 16.45
N LEU A 146 -5.94 7.98 15.80
CA LEU A 146 -4.72 7.78 15.02
C LEU A 146 -3.51 7.62 15.95
N THR A 147 -2.56 6.83 15.49
CA THR A 147 -1.25 6.65 16.14
C THR A 147 -0.17 7.39 15.35
N GLU A 148 1.03 7.50 15.91
CA GLU A 148 2.18 8.11 15.23
C GLU A 148 2.59 7.40 13.93
N ASN A 149 2.21 6.13 13.79
CA ASN A 149 2.50 5.31 12.62
C ASN A 149 1.41 5.38 11.53
N ASP A 150 0.37 6.19 11.75
CA ASP A 150 -0.73 6.33 10.79
C ASP A 150 -0.56 7.57 9.92
N SER A 151 -1.06 7.47 8.69
CA SER A 151 -1.07 8.57 7.75
C SER A 151 -2.44 8.74 7.11
N VAL A 152 -2.83 10.00 6.86
CA VAL A 152 -4.12 10.32 6.25
C VAL A 152 -3.90 11.13 4.98
N VAL A 153 -4.41 10.60 3.86
CA VAL A 153 -4.51 11.29 2.57
C VAL A 153 -5.99 11.62 2.33
N ALA A 154 -6.46 12.63 3.03
CA ALA A 154 -7.87 13.00 3.01
C ALA A 154 -8.22 13.94 1.85
N VAL A 155 -9.48 13.87 1.43
CA VAL A 155 -10.09 14.81 0.49
C VAL A 155 -10.89 15.85 1.27
N LYS A 156 -10.73 17.11 0.92
CA LYS A 156 -11.57 18.20 1.41
C LYS A 156 -12.47 18.67 0.26
N HIS A 157 -13.77 18.57 0.45
CA HIS A 157 -14.73 19.10 -0.52
C HIS A 157 -15.04 20.56 -0.16
N ASP A 158 -14.81 21.44 -1.10
CA ASP A 158 -15.16 22.86 -1.00
C ASP A 158 -16.31 23.16 -1.99
N LEU A 159 -17.53 22.90 -1.53
CA LEU A 159 -18.73 23.10 -2.36
C LEU A 159 -18.91 24.56 -2.80
N PRO A 160 -18.70 25.58 -1.93
CA PRO A 160 -18.74 26.98 -2.36
C PRO A 160 -17.81 27.24 -3.53
N ALA A 161 -16.53 26.82 -3.43
CA ALA A 161 -15.56 27.01 -4.52
C ALA A 161 -15.94 26.27 -5.80
N VAL A 162 -16.56 25.09 -5.70
CA VAL A 162 -17.09 24.35 -6.86
C VAL A 162 -18.20 25.16 -7.53
N ILE A 163 -19.16 25.71 -6.76
CA ILE A 163 -20.25 26.52 -7.31
C ILE A 163 -19.70 27.81 -7.93
N GLU A 164 -18.78 28.49 -7.27
CA GLU A 164 -18.10 29.68 -7.83
C GLU A 164 -17.41 29.39 -9.16
N ASN A 165 -16.72 28.28 -9.26
CA ASN A 165 -16.07 27.86 -10.51
C ASN A 165 -17.09 27.56 -11.61
N ILE A 166 -18.22 26.92 -11.29
CA ILE A 166 -19.32 26.71 -12.25
C ILE A 166 -19.83 28.05 -12.77
N LEU A 167 -20.12 29.01 -11.89
CA LEU A 167 -20.62 30.33 -12.26
C LEU A 167 -19.58 31.14 -13.03
N ARG A 168 -18.31 30.93 -12.77
CA ARG A 168 -17.23 31.59 -13.55
C ARG A 168 -17.15 31.07 -14.98
N VAL A 169 -17.35 29.76 -15.18
CA VAL A 169 -17.34 29.13 -16.52
C VAL A 169 -18.66 29.36 -17.25
N LEU A 170 -19.77 29.39 -16.51
CA LEU A 170 -21.13 29.52 -17.01
C LEU A 170 -21.83 30.74 -16.36
N PRO A 171 -21.44 31.97 -16.70
CA PRO A 171 -21.88 33.17 -15.99
C PRO A 171 -23.40 33.48 -16.10
N ASN A 172 -24.08 32.87 -17.06
CA ASN A 172 -25.53 33.04 -17.27
C ASN A 172 -26.37 31.98 -16.53
N THR A 173 -25.74 31.14 -15.71
CA THR A 173 -26.44 30.12 -14.92
C THR A 173 -27.35 30.79 -13.88
N LYS A 174 -28.64 30.47 -13.92
CA LYS A 174 -29.65 30.97 -12.97
C LYS A 174 -29.97 29.98 -11.86
N THR A 175 -29.71 28.71 -12.08
CA THR A 175 -30.06 27.63 -11.13
C THR A 175 -28.97 26.59 -11.14
N VAL A 176 -28.52 26.17 -9.97
CA VAL A 176 -27.64 25.04 -9.75
C VAL A 176 -28.42 24.01 -8.93
N THR A 177 -28.58 22.82 -9.46
CA THR A 177 -29.23 21.72 -8.74
C THR A 177 -28.18 20.75 -8.23
N VAL A 178 -28.15 20.52 -6.93
CA VAL A 178 -27.26 19.54 -6.30
C VAL A 178 -28.04 18.26 -6.07
N VAL A 179 -27.61 17.17 -6.68
CA VAL A 179 -28.20 15.84 -6.49
C VAL A 179 -27.28 15.01 -5.61
N ASN A 180 -27.75 14.67 -4.42
CA ASN A 180 -27.03 13.82 -3.47
C ASN A 180 -27.75 12.48 -3.32
N GLY A 181 -26.96 11.40 -3.15
CA GLY A 181 -27.51 10.11 -2.74
C GLY A 181 -27.93 10.12 -1.27
N THR A 182 -28.87 9.25 -0.90
CA THR A 182 -29.36 9.08 0.48
C THR A 182 -28.40 8.31 1.40
N SER A 183 -27.20 8.02 0.97
CA SER A 183 -26.22 7.41 1.85
C SER A 183 -25.71 8.42 2.88
N TYR A 184 -25.32 7.96 4.05
CA TYR A 184 -24.85 8.66 5.28
C TYR A 184 -24.07 9.98 5.14
N THR A 185 -23.88 10.47 3.93
CA THR A 185 -23.02 11.60 3.61
C THR A 185 -23.77 12.93 3.58
N VAL A 186 -25.10 12.92 3.48
CA VAL A 186 -25.89 14.12 3.16
C VAL A 186 -26.09 15.04 4.36
N ASP A 187 -26.29 14.48 5.54
CA ASP A 187 -26.60 15.29 6.74
C ASP A 187 -25.44 16.17 7.23
N GLN A 188 -24.24 15.96 6.73
CA GLN A 188 -23.05 16.74 7.11
C GLN A 188 -22.60 17.77 6.07
N ILE A 189 -23.21 17.80 4.90
CA ILE A 189 -22.82 18.76 3.83
C ILE A 189 -23.61 20.06 3.94
N VAL A 190 -24.75 20.06 4.62
CA VAL A 190 -25.72 21.18 4.66
C VAL A 190 -25.62 22.00 5.96
N GLN A 191 -24.68 21.72 6.85
CA GLN A 191 -24.38 22.54 8.04
C GLN A 191 -23.10 23.41 7.73
#